data_a67517338f1d72e8f875fdb94da81231
#
_entry.id   a67517338f1d72e8f875fdb94da81231
#
_cell.length_a   1.000
_cell.length_b   1.000
_cell.length_c   1.000
_cell.angle_alpha   90.00
_cell.angle_beta   90.00
_cell.angle_gamma   90.00
#
_symmetry.space_group_name_H-M   'P 1'
#
loop_
_entity.id
_entity.type
_entity.pdbx_description
1 polymer ?
#
loop_
_entity_poly.entity_id
_entity_poly.type
_entity_poly.pdbx_seq_one_letter_code
_entity_poly.pdbx_strand_id
1 'polypeptide(L)'
;MKHIYAIKFSLYFISMLTFLIKCIEYIYVYIFHKPIFIHLYFRLRKLSKQQKEILINKFGYYNRLSEEHKVYFEHRLSTFIRRKKFIGRDGFIVTNEVKILVGGVYVMLTFGLRKYLIDVFDKIIIYPSAYYSVINNHWHKGEFNYRFKAIVFSWEDFVEGMQIEHDNFHLGIHEFMHALSFYGKKSNDYSAKVFFEMHEDITSILHNPENILDIKKANYFRAYAYTNKLEFMAVVMEYFFESPDELKAHFPVLYQKIVKMLNYKF
;
A
#
# COMPACT_ATOMS: atom_id res chain seq x y z
N MET A 1 -13.03 -31.35 38.20
CA MET A 1 -13.77 -30.07 38.33
C MET A 1 -12.85 -28.85 38.48
N LYS A 2 -11.93 -28.80 39.45
CA LYS A 2 -11.07 -27.62 39.71
C LYS A 2 -10.26 -27.17 38.47
N HIS A 3 -9.72 -28.06 37.65
CA HIS A 3 -8.99 -27.71 36.42
C HIS A 3 -9.86 -27.04 35.36
N ILE A 4 -11.13 -27.43 35.23
CA ILE A 4 -12.06 -26.82 34.25
C ILE A 4 -12.41 -25.39 34.68
N TYR A 5 -12.58 -25.13 35.97
CA TYR A 5 -12.83 -23.79 36.49
C TYR A 5 -11.59 -22.87 36.30
N ALA A 6 -10.39 -23.37 36.52
CA ALA A 6 -9.16 -22.63 36.32
C ALA A 6 -8.97 -22.24 34.83
N ILE A 7 -9.24 -23.16 33.89
CA ILE A 7 -9.17 -22.88 32.44
C ILE A 7 -10.23 -21.84 32.04
N LYS A 8 -11.47 -21.97 32.49
CA LYS A 8 -12.52 -20.99 32.22
C LYS A 8 -12.17 -19.60 32.78
N PHE A 9 -11.69 -19.53 34.02
CA PHE A 9 -11.25 -18.27 34.63
C PHE A 9 -10.11 -17.62 33.83
N SER A 10 -9.11 -18.40 33.43
CA SER A 10 -8.00 -17.90 32.58
C SER A 10 -8.51 -17.37 31.24
N LEU A 11 -9.46 -18.04 30.57
CA LEU A 11 -10.07 -17.59 29.33
C LEU A 11 -10.87 -16.29 29.52
N TYR A 12 -11.63 -16.15 30.57
CA TYR A 12 -12.35 -14.91 30.89
C TYR A 12 -11.41 -13.76 31.19
N PHE A 13 -10.35 -14.01 31.95
CA PHE A 13 -9.33 -13.00 32.24
C PHE A 13 -8.61 -12.52 30.97
N ILE A 14 -8.21 -13.44 30.09
CA ILE A 14 -7.58 -13.10 28.77
C ILE A 14 -8.57 -12.31 27.91
N SER A 15 -9.85 -12.70 27.87
CA SER A 15 -10.87 -11.98 27.12
C SER A 15 -11.07 -10.55 27.65
N MET A 16 -11.16 -10.40 28.96
CA MET A 16 -11.27 -9.08 29.61
C MET A 16 -10.04 -8.20 29.33
N LEU A 17 -8.85 -8.76 29.44
CA LEU A 17 -7.61 -8.04 29.17
C LEU A 17 -7.53 -7.60 27.70
N THR A 18 -7.90 -8.49 26.79
CA THR A 18 -7.94 -8.14 25.34
C THR A 18 -8.98 -7.06 25.02
N PHE A 19 -10.11 -7.07 25.72
CA PHE A 19 -11.12 -6.02 25.61
C PHE A 19 -10.59 -4.68 26.11
N LEU A 20 -9.96 -4.63 27.28
CA LEU A 20 -9.36 -3.41 27.83
C LEU A 20 -8.29 -2.83 26.91
N ILE A 21 -7.40 -3.68 26.37
CA ILE A 21 -6.38 -3.25 25.41
C ILE A 21 -7.03 -2.61 24.16
N LYS A 22 -8.12 -3.21 23.64
CA LYS A 22 -8.86 -2.64 22.51
C LYS A 22 -9.51 -1.30 22.84
N CYS A 23 -10.05 -1.13 24.05
CA CYS A 23 -10.62 0.14 24.49
C CYS A 23 -9.54 1.24 24.59
N ILE A 24 -8.39 0.92 25.18
CA ILE A 24 -7.24 1.84 25.26
C ILE A 24 -6.77 2.22 23.87
N GLU A 25 -6.62 1.25 22.98
CA GLU A 25 -6.21 1.52 21.60
C GLU A 25 -7.25 2.38 20.86
N TYR A 26 -8.54 2.12 21.06
CA TYR A 26 -9.60 2.93 20.45
C TYR A 26 -9.51 4.40 20.90
N ILE A 27 -9.36 4.64 22.19
CA ILE A 27 -9.20 6.00 22.74
C ILE A 27 -7.93 6.66 22.20
N TYR A 28 -6.82 5.93 22.17
CA TYR A 28 -5.56 6.42 21.61
C TYR A 28 -5.69 6.81 20.14
N VAL A 29 -6.31 5.94 19.33
CA VAL A 29 -6.54 6.23 17.89
C VAL A 29 -7.48 7.42 17.71
N TYR A 30 -8.51 7.53 18.54
CA TYR A 30 -9.43 8.66 18.49
C TYR A 30 -8.73 10.00 18.75
N ILE A 31 -7.81 10.05 19.75
CA ILE A 31 -7.08 11.27 20.13
C ILE A 31 -5.95 11.56 19.12
N PHE A 32 -5.14 10.56 18.78
CA PHE A 32 -3.88 10.74 18.04
C PHE A 32 -3.99 10.39 16.55
N HIS A 33 -5.10 9.83 16.08
CA HIS A 33 -5.33 9.37 14.70
C HIS A 33 -4.20 8.47 14.16
N LYS A 34 -3.63 7.63 15.01
CA LYS A 34 -2.60 6.65 14.65
C LYS A 34 -2.71 5.44 15.56
N PRO A 35 -2.38 4.22 15.09
CA PRO A 35 -2.35 3.03 15.95
C PRO A 35 -1.20 3.11 16.96
N ILE A 36 -1.35 2.43 18.11
CA ILE A 36 -0.32 2.43 19.17
C ILE A 36 0.98 1.81 18.65
N PHE A 37 0.88 0.74 17.90
CA PHE A 37 2.03 0.07 17.29
C PHE A 37 1.72 -0.34 15.84
N ILE A 38 2.79 -0.39 15.02
CA ILE A 38 2.72 -0.86 13.63
C ILE A 38 3.49 -2.16 13.48
N HIS A 39 4.70 -2.20 14.02
CA HIS A 39 5.62 -3.32 13.89
C HIS A 39 5.68 -4.08 15.21
N LEU A 40 5.03 -5.26 15.25
CA LEU A 40 5.10 -6.19 16.37
C LEU A 40 5.23 -7.61 15.80
N TYR A 41 6.42 -8.17 15.89
CA TYR A 41 6.75 -9.48 15.32
C TYR A 41 7.47 -10.35 16.34
N PHE A 42 6.97 -11.55 16.61
CA PHE A 42 7.65 -12.52 17.47
C PHE A 42 8.93 -13.07 16.81
N ARG A 43 8.94 -13.17 15.49
CA ARG A 43 10.08 -13.68 14.72
C ARG A 43 10.21 -12.92 13.41
N LEU A 44 11.31 -12.24 13.24
CA LEU A 44 11.63 -11.52 12.02
C LEU A 44 12.15 -12.49 10.93
N ARG A 45 11.63 -12.34 9.73
CA ARG A 45 12.11 -13.03 8.53
C ARG A 45 13.16 -12.18 7.85
N LYS A 46 14.20 -12.81 7.34
CA LYS A 46 15.25 -12.13 6.58
C LYS A 46 15.10 -12.45 5.09
N LEU A 47 15.56 -11.58 4.25
CA LEU A 47 15.79 -11.82 2.83
C LEU A 47 17.12 -12.58 2.66
N SER A 48 17.29 -13.28 1.53
CA SER A 48 18.59 -13.81 1.14
C SER A 48 19.55 -12.66 0.79
N LYS A 49 20.86 -12.93 0.81
CA LYS A 49 21.87 -11.93 0.44
C LYS A 49 21.61 -11.33 -0.95
N GLN A 50 21.34 -12.18 -1.93
CA GLN A 50 21.03 -11.77 -3.30
C GLN A 50 19.76 -10.88 -3.37
N GLN A 51 18.72 -11.23 -2.62
CA GLN A 51 17.49 -10.42 -2.58
C GLN A 51 17.71 -9.04 -1.95
N LYS A 52 18.54 -8.98 -0.92
CA LYS A 52 18.91 -7.72 -0.26
C LYS A 52 19.76 -6.83 -1.17
N GLU A 53 20.68 -7.40 -1.93
CA GLU A 53 21.48 -6.67 -2.94
C GLU A 53 20.59 -6.03 -4.01
N ILE A 54 19.53 -6.70 -4.46
CA ILE A 54 18.56 -6.11 -5.40
C ILE A 54 17.89 -4.87 -4.79
N LEU A 55 17.45 -4.94 -3.51
CA LEU A 55 16.86 -3.79 -2.82
C LEU A 55 17.83 -2.62 -2.72
N ILE A 56 19.07 -2.87 -2.30
CA ILE A 56 20.08 -1.83 -2.13
C ILE A 56 20.38 -1.13 -3.46
N ASN A 57 20.46 -1.90 -4.55
CA ASN A 57 20.88 -1.36 -5.85
C ASN A 57 19.73 -0.73 -6.65
N LYS A 58 18.46 -1.15 -6.42
CA LYS A 58 17.34 -0.81 -7.30
C LYS A 58 16.13 -0.20 -6.61
N PHE A 59 16.16 -0.01 -5.29
CA PHE A 59 14.99 0.48 -4.56
C PHE A 59 15.36 1.61 -3.58
N GLY A 60 15.41 2.85 -4.10
CA GLY A 60 15.86 4.04 -3.37
C GLY A 60 15.12 4.28 -2.04
N TYR A 61 13.83 3.99 -1.98
CA TYR A 61 13.05 4.09 -0.74
C TYR A 61 13.65 3.26 0.40
N TYR A 62 14.06 2.01 0.13
CA TYR A 62 14.70 1.15 1.13
C TYR A 62 15.98 1.76 1.70
N ASN A 63 16.78 2.41 0.86
CA ASN A 63 18.05 3.00 1.28
C ASN A 63 17.87 4.20 2.23
N ARG A 64 16.73 4.90 2.15
CA ARG A 64 16.38 6.02 3.03
C ARG A 64 15.86 5.59 4.41
N LEU A 65 15.51 4.31 4.60
CA LEU A 65 15.02 3.80 5.87
C LEU A 65 16.13 3.71 6.92
N SER A 66 15.77 3.91 8.20
CA SER A 66 16.64 3.59 9.33
C SER A 66 16.97 2.09 9.36
N GLU A 67 18.05 1.69 10.02
CA GLU A 67 18.44 0.28 10.11
C GLU A 67 17.35 -0.59 10.76
N GLU A 68 16.65 -0.07 11.76
CA GLU A 68 15.49 -0.74 12.36
C GLU A 68 14.36 -0.94 11.35
N HIS A 69 14.00 0.10 10.60
CA HIS A 69 12.95 0.04 9.59
C HIS A 69 13.33 -0.85 8.40
N LYS A 70 14.60 -0.94 8.02
CA LYS A 70 15.09 -1.89 7.02
C LYS A 70 14.80 -3.33 7.44
N VAL A 71 15.01 -3.68 8.72
CA VAL A 71 14.70 -5.02 9.23
C VAL A 71 13.20 -5.33 9.14
N TYR A 72 12.33 -4.37 9.48
CA TYR A 72 10.89 -4.53 9.34
C TYR A 72 10.44 -4.61 7.88
N PHE A 73 11.05 -3.82 7.01
CA PHE A 73 10.79 -3.84 5.57
C PHE A 73 11.15 -5.19 4.96
N GLU A 74 12.34 -5.71 5.24
CA GLU A 74 12.80 -7.03 4.80
C GLU A 74 11.85 -8.14 5.29
N HIS A 75 11.42 -8.09 6.55
CA HIS A 75 10.46 -9.04 7.11
C HIS A 75 9.14 -9.03 6.34
N ARG A 76 8.57 -7.85 6.10
CA ARG A 76 7.31 -7.69 5.38
C ARG A 76 7.43 -8.15 3.94
N LEU A 77 8.50 -7.77 3.27
CA LEU A 77 8.76 -8.16 1.89
C LEU A 77 8.94 -9.68 1.74
N SER A 78 9.75 -10.30 2.59
CA SER A 78 9.91 -11.76 2.63
C SER A 78 8.57 -12.47 2.86
N THR A 79 7.73 -11.91 3.74
CA THR A 79 6.42 -12.49 4.05
C THR A 79 5.45 -12.30 2.87
N PHE A 80 5.43 -11.14 2.23
CA PHE A 80 4.62 -10.86 1.04
C PHE A 80 4.94 -11.82 -0.10
N ILE A 81 6.21 -11.97 -0.45
CA ILE A 81 6.67 -12.87 -1.53
C ILE A 81 6.22 -14.32 -1.28
N ARG A 82 6.22 -14.75 -0.03
CA ARG A 82 5.79 -16.13 0.34
C ARG A 82 4.27 -16.31 0.34
N ARG A 83 3.51 -15.26 0.55
CA ARG A 83 2.05 -15.30 0.67
C ARG A 83 1.33 -15.03 -0.64
N LYS A 84 1.93 -14.31 -1.56
CA LYS A 84 1.35 -13.98 -2.85
C LYS A 84 1.88 -14.91 -3.95
N LYS A 85 1.02 -15.30 -4.87
CA LYS A 85 1.36 -16.15 -6.00
C LYS A 85 1.77 -15.28 -7.18
N PHE A 86 3.02 -15.36 -7.59
CA PHE A 86 3.53 -14.68 -8.79
C PHE A 86 3.40 -15.59 -10.01
N ILE A 87 2.85 -15.09 -11.10
CA ILE A 87 2.55 -15.84 -12.32
C ILE A 87 3.04 -15.02 -13.51
N GLY A 88 3.98 -15.56 -14.28
CA GLY A 88 4.36 -15.01 -15.58
C GLY A 88 3.36 -15.44 -16.65
N ARG A 89 3.10 -14.58 -17.62
CA ARG A 89 2.28 -14.81 -18.80
C ARG A 89 3.10 -14.51 -20.06
N ASP A 90 2.67 -15.03 -21.19
CA ASP A 90 3.29 -14.82 -22.50
C ASP A 90 4.81 -15.07 -22.49
N GLY A 91 5.21 -16.18 -21.86
CA GLY A 91 6.62 -16.59 -21.76
C GLY A 91 7.44 -15.82 -20.73
N PHE A 92 6.84 -14.86 -19.98
CA PHE A 92 7.57 -14.09 -18.98
C PHE A 92 8.02 -14.95 -17.79
N ILE A 93 9.31 -14.89 -17.47
CA ILE A 93 9.90 -15.64 -16.34
C ILE A 93 9.98 -14.74 -15.11
N VAL A 94 9.27 -15.13 -14.05
CA VAL A 94 9.27 -14.40 -12.77
C VAL A 94 10.55 -14.67 -11.99
N THR A 95 11.47 -13.71 -12.00
CA THR A 95 12.76 -13.79 -11.29
C THR A 95 12.66 -13.31 -9.83
N ASN A 96 13.75 -13.43 -9.06
CA ASN A 96 13.85 -12.78 -7.75
C ASN A 96 13.74 -11.27 -7.83
N GLU A 97 14.28 -10.65 -8.87
CA GLU A 97 14.20 -9.22 -9.09
C GLU A 97 12.74 -8.75 -9.21
N VAL A 98 11.95 -9.41 -10.05
CA VAL A 98 10.52 -9.13 -10.19
C VAL A 98 9.81 -9.18 -8.85
N LYS A 99 10.03 -10.25 -8.06
CA LYS A 99 9.38 -10.40 -6.76
C LYS A 99 9.78 -9.34 -5.75
N ILE A 100 11.06 -8.96 -5.75
CA ILE A 100 11.61 -7.95 -4.84
C ILE A 100 11.10 -6.55 -5.20
N LEU A 101 11.12 -6.16 -6.46
CA LEU A 101 10.71 -4.84 -6.87
C LEU A 101 9.19 -4.64 -6.72
N VAL A 102 8.39 -5.58 -7.22
CA VAL A 102 6.92 -5.53 -7.08
C VAL A 102 6.52 -5.59 -5.60
N GLY A 103 7.11 -6.49 -4.82
CA GLY A 103 6.84 -6.58 -3.39
C GLY A 103 7.36 -5.37 -2.62
N GLY A 104 8.46 -4.77 -3.06
CA GLY A 104 9.02 -3.54 -2.49
C GLY A 104 8.05 -2.37 -2.57
N VAL A 105 7.48 -2.12 -3.75
CA VAL A 105 6.45 -1.08 -3.94
C VAL A 105 5.22 -1.34 -3.06
N TYR A 106 4.76 -2.58 -2.99
CA TYR A 106 3.65 -2.93 -2.11
C TYR A 106 3.96 -2.67 -0.63
N VAL A 107 5.14 -3.09 -0.16
CA VAL A 107 5.53 -2.87 1.25
C VAL A 107 5.74 -1.39 1.54
N MET A 108 6.28 -0.61 0.61
CA MET A 108 6.40 0.84 0.72
C MET A 108 5.03 1.49 0.99
N LEU A 109 4.02 1.19 0.19
CA LEU A 109 2.66 1.71 0.34
C LEU A 109 1.97 1.28 1.64
N THR A 110 2.30 0.10 2.16
CA THR A 110 1.65 -0.48 3.34
C THR A 110 2.50 -0.40 4.60
N PHE A 111 3.64 0.30 4.57
CA PHE A 111 4.62 0.26 5.67
C PHE A 111 4.07 0.81 6.98
N GLY A 112 3.21 1.83 6.93
CA GLY A 112 2.52 2.37 8.10
C GLY A 112 1.24 1.62 8.51
N LEU A 113 0.84 0.56 7.79
CA LEU A 113 -0.32 -0.25 8.15
C LEU A 113 0.11 -1.44 9.02
N ARG A 114 -0.60 -1.70 10.12
CA ARG A 114 -0.36 -2.88 10.95
C ARG A 114 -0.72 -4.17 10.22
N LYS A 115 -1.91 -4.23 9.62
CA LYS A 115 -2.33 -5.31 8.71
C LYS A 115 -1.91 -5.01 7.28
N TYR A 116 -0.63 -5.20 6.97
CA TYR A 116 -0.08 -4.91 5.66
C TYR A 116 -0.39 -5.97 4.59
N LEU A 117 -0.65 -7.22 4.97
CA LEU A 117 -1.06 -8.27 4.03
C LEU A 117 -2.56 -8.23 3.81
N ILE A 118 -2.98 -7.50 2.79
CA ILE A 118 -4.39 -7.41 2.42
C ILE A 118 -4.85 -8.66 1.64
N ASP A 119 -6.13 -9.01 1.77
CA ASP A 119 -6.73 -10.25 1.23
C ASP A 119 -7.60 -10.01 -0.02
N VAL A 120 -7.61 -8.78 -0.54
CA VAL A 120 -8.35 -8.42 -1.74
C VAL A 120 -7.73 -8.97 -3.02
N PHE A 121 -6.45 -9.37 -2.97
CA PHE A 121 -5.78 -10.13 -4.01
C PHE A 121 -4.84 -11.18 -3.43
N ASP A 122 -4.61 -12.26 -4.16
CA ASP A 122 -3.68 -13.34 -3.82
C ASP A 122 -2.66 -13.62 -4.94
N LYS A 123 -2.92 -13.11 -6.15
CA LYS A 123 -2.11 -13.30 -7.35
C LYS A 123 -1.54 -12.00 -7.85
N ILE A 124 -0.31 -12.08 -8.35
CA ILE A 124 0.36 -11.04 -9.11
C ILE A 124 0.74 -11.67 -10.45
N ILE A 125 0.16 -11.15 -11.52
CA ILE A 125 0.33 -11.64 -12.88
C ILE A 125 1.21 -10.65 -13.63
N ILE A 126 2.26 -11.14 -14.28
CA ILE A 126 3.24 -10.31 -14.97
C ILE A 126 3.26 -10.71 -16.44
N TYR A 127 3.00 -9.75 -17.31
CA TYR A 127 3.23 -9.80 -18.74
C TYR A 127 4.54 -9.12 -19.11
N PRO A 128 5.22 -9.47 -20.20
CA PRO A 128 6.44 -8.80 -20.63
C PRO A 128 6.21 -7.32 -20.97
N SER A 129 5.09 -7.00 -21.61
CA SER A 129 4.67 -5.65 -22.05
C SER A 129 3.16 -5.49 -21.89
N ALA A 130 2.59 -4.41 -22.39
CA ALA A 130 1.14 -4.19 -22.41
C ALA A 130 0.40 -5.41 -23.02
N TYR A 131 -0.74 -5.77 -22.42
CA TYR A 131 -1.51 -6.96 -22.80
C TYR A 131 -2.95 -6.61 -23.21
N TYR A 132 -3.52 -7.41 -24.09
CA TYR A 132 -4.90 -7.24 -24.49
C TYR A 132 -5.85 -7.96 -23.51
N SER A 133 -6.74 -7.20 -22.87
CA SER A 133 -7.78 -7.76 -22.01
C SER A 133 -9.01 -8.14 -22.83
N VAL A 134 -9.27 -9.43 -22.98
CA VAL A 134 -10.49 -9.94 -23.63
C VAL A 134 -11.77 -9.56 -22.89
N ILE A 135 -11.68 -9.24 -21.60
CA ILE A 135 -12.83 -8.84 -20.78
C ILE A 135 -13.27 -7.41 -21.10
N ASN A 136 -12.30 -6.52 -21.24
CA ASN A 136 -12.51 -5.10 -21.46
C ASN A 136 -12.38 -4.70 -22.94
N ASN A 137 -11.97 -5.63 -23.81
CA ASN A 137 -11.66 -5.39 -25.22
C ASN A 137 -10.70 -4.20 -25.45
N HIS A 138 -9.68 -4.10 -24.60
CA HIS A 138 -8.75 -2.98 -24.61
C HIS A 138 -7.33 -3.42 -24.20
N TRP A 139 -6.31 -2.65 -24.59
CA TRP A 139 -4.93 -2.81 -24.15
C TRP A 139 -4.73 -2.20 -22.78
N HIS A 140 -4.10 -2.94 -21.88
CA HIS A 140 -3.80 -2.53 -20.53
C HIS A 140 -2.30 -2.66 -20.23
N LYS A 141 -1.78 -1.70 -19.45
CA LYS A 141 -0.45 -1.74 -18.84
C LYS A 141 -0.48 -2.39 -17.47
N GLY A 142 -1.56 -2.16 -16.72
CA GLY A 142 -1.85 -2.74 -15.42
C GLY A 142 -3.35 -2.87 -15.16
N GLU A 143 -3.71 -3.67 -14.17
CA GLU A 143 -5.10 -3.84 -13.75
C GLU A 143 -5.18 -4.44 -12.34
N PHE A 144 -5.90 -3.81 -11.43
CA PHE A 144 -6.40 -4.48 -10.23
C PHE A 144 -7.74 -5.12 -10.51
N ASN A 145 -7.80 -6.46 -10.52
CA ASN A 145 -9.03 -7.21 -10.75
C ASN A 145 -9.49 -7.93 -9.49
N TYR A 146 -10.47 -7.32 -8.80
CA TYR A 146 -11.02 -7.86 -7.55
C TYR A 146 -11.70 -9.23 -7.73
N ARG A 147 -12.41 -9.45 -8.86
CA ARG A 147 -13.14 -10.71 -9.09
C ARG A 147 -12.20 -11.89 -9.19
N PHE A 148 -11.05 -11.71 -9.86
CA PHE A 148 -10.01 -12.74 -9.99
C PHE A 148 -9.00 -12.72 -8.84
N LYS A 149 -9.14 -11.78 -7.89
CA LYS A 149 -8.19 -11.54 -6.82
C LYS A 149 -6.76 -11.43 -7.35
N ALA A 150 -6.58 -10.63 -8.37
CA ALA A 150 -5.31 -10.46 -9.07
C ALA A 150 -4.95 -8.99 -9.26
N ILE A 151 -3.64 -8.74 -9.25
CA ILE A 151 -3.07 -7.53 -9.81
C ILE A 151 -2.22 -7.97 -11.00
N VAL A 152 -2.36 -7.27 -12.11
CA VAL A 152 -1.67 -7.55 -13.35
C VAL A 152 -0.75 -6.39 -13.68
N PHE A 153 0.47 -6.68 -14.15
CA PHE A 153 1.44 -5.69 -14.58
C PHE A 153 2.05 -6.05 -15.92
N SER A 154 2.22 -5.06 -16.77
CA SER A 154 3.24 -5.02 -17.80
C SER A 154 4.58 -4.80 -17.10
N TRP A 155 5.56 -5.69 -17.32
CA TRP A 155 6.87 -5.55 -16.70
C TRP A 155 7.67 -4.38 -17.25
N GLU A 156 7.57 -4.15 -18.55
CA GLU A 156 8.19 -3.01 -19.24
C GLU A 156 7.74 -1.69 -18.58
N ASP A 157 6.42 -1.45 -18.49
CA ASP A 157 5.86 -0.24 -17.90
C ASP A 157 6.11 -0.14 -16.39
N PHE A 158 6.15 -1.28 -15.69
CA PHE A 158 6.48 -1.31 -14.26
C PHE A 158 7.92 -0.85 -14.00
N VAL A 159 8.87 -1.32 -14.83
CA VAL A 159 10.29 -0.95 -14.71
C VAL A 159 10.52 0.49 -15.16
N GLU A 160 9.85 0.94 -16.21
CA GLU A 160 9.90 2.33 -16.69
C GLU A 160 9.53 3.29 -15.56
N GLY A 161 8.39 3.07 -14.87
CA GLY A 161 7.95 3.89 -13.73
C GLY A 161 8.86 3.80 -12.50
N MET A 162 9.75 2.80 -12.41
CA MET A 162 10.76 2.74 -11.36
C MET A 162 12.08 3.44 -11.73
N GLN A 163 12.36 3.61 -13.01
CA GLN A 163 13.63 4.17 -13.51
C GLN A 163 13.55 5.66 -13.77
N ILE A 164 12.38 6.17 -14.15
CA ILE A 164 12.17 7.58 -14.43
C ILE A 164 11.65 8.23 -13.15
N GLU A 165 12.56 8.87 -12.42
CA GLU A 165 12.19 9.64 -11.22
C GLU A 165 11.53 10.96 -11.62
N HIS A 166 10.51 11.38 -10.87
CA HIS A 166 9.82 12.68 -11.01
C HIS A 166 8.93 12.87 -12.25
N ASP A 167 8.58 11.81 -12.99
CA ASP A 167 7.59 11.91 -14.06
C ASP A 167 6.15 11.72 -13.58
N ASN A 168 5.99 11.28 -12.33
CA ASN A 168 4.72 11.00 -11.68
C ASN A 168 3.88 9.92 -12.39
N PHE A 169 4.55 8.92 -12.98
CA PHE A 169 3.97 7.75 -13.63
C PHE A 169 4.57 6.47 -13.07
N HIS A 170 3.96 5.90 -12.05
CA HIS A 170 4.44 4.68 -11.43
C HIS A 170 3.37 3.59 -11.39
N LEU A 171 3.35 2.71 -12.40
CA LEU A 171 2.35 1.65 -12.56
C LEU A 171 2.13 0.82 -11.28
N GLY A 172 3.22 0.47 -10.58
CA GLY A 172 3.13 -0.31 -9.36
C GLY A 172 2.40 0.41 -8.22
N ILE A 173 2.66 1.70 -8.03
CA ILE A 173 1.94 2.54 -7.04
C ILE A 173 0.47 2.62 -7.42
N HIS A 174 0.18 2.88 -8.69
CA HIS A 174 -1.16 3.03 -9.23
C HIS A 174 -2.05 1.82 -8.92
N GLU A 175 -1.66 0.65 -9.38
CA GLU A 175 -2.46 -0.57 -9.25
C GLU A 175 -2.58 -1.06 -7.80
N PHE A 176 -1.52 -0.94 -7.00
CA PHE A 176 -1.61 -1.26 -5.59
C PHE A 176 -2.49 -0.28 -4.82
N MET A 177 -2.56 1.00 -5.25
CA MET A 177 -3.44 1.96 -4.62
C MET A 177 -4.92 1.63 -4.87
N HIS A 178 -5.29 1.14 -6.05
CA HIS A 178 -6.64 0.62 -6.31
C HIS A 178 -6.99 -0.53 -5.34
N ALA A 179 -6.07 -1.47 -5.14
CA ALA A 179 -6.28 -2.58 -4.21
C ALA A 179 -6.42 -2.09 -2.75
N LEU A 180 -5.63 -1.10 -2.33
CA LEU A 180 -5.69 -0.51 -0.98
C LEU A 180 -6.98 0.28 -0.76
N SER A 181 -7.43 1.05 -1.74
CA SER A 181 -8.71 1.78 -1.70
C SER A 181 -9.88 0.83 -1.50
N PHE A 182 -9.82 -0.33 -2.14
CA PHE A 182 -10.85 -1.35 -2.00
C PHE A 182 -10.81 -2.06 -0.63
N TYR A 183 -9.61 -2.33 -0.11
CA TYR A 183 -9.40 -2.97 1.20
C TYR A 183 -9.85 -2.10 2.36
N GLY A 184 -9.58 -0.81 2.34
CA GLY A 184 -9.89 0.12 3.43
C GLY A 184 -11.35 0.05 3.89
N LYS A 185 -12.29 -0.14 2.93
CA LYS A 185 -13.73 -0.25 3.21
C LYS A 185 -14.13 -1.46 4.05
N LYS A 186 -13.32 -2.52 4.10
CA LYS A 186 -13.68 -3.82 4.68
C LYS A 186 -12.94 -4.17 5.96
N SER A 187 -11.89 -3.43 6.30
CA SER A 187 -11.02 -3.78 7.42
C SER A 187 -11.52 -3.24 8.76
N ASN A 188 -11.43 -4.08 9.80
CA ASN A 188 -11.68 -3.70 11.20
C ASN A 188 -10.41 -3.31 11.96
N ASP A 189 -9.25 -3.29 11.31
CA ASP A 189 -8.00 -2.86 11.92
C ASP A 189 -7.94 -1.33 12.03
N TYR A 190 -7.45 -0.80 13.15
CA TYR A 190 -7.42 0.65 13.38
C TYR A 190 -6.53 1.40 12.39
N SER A 191 -5.41 0.83 11.95
CA SER A 191 -4.58 1.47 10.93
C SER A 191 -5.29 1.57 9.58
N ALA A 192 -6.08 0.55 9.23
CA ALA A 192 -6.89 0.56 8.01
C ALA A 192 -8.08 1.53 8.11
N LYS A 193 -8.65 1.72 9.30
CA LYS A 193 -9.71 2.73 9.52
C LYS A 193 -9.18 4.13 9.32
N VAL A 194 -8.04 4.48 9.92
CA VAL A 194 -7.40 5.79 9.72
C VAL A 194 -7.04 6.01 8.25
N PHE A 195 -6.50 4.97 7.58
CA PHE A 195 -6.23 5.01 6.14
C PHE A 195 -7.51 5.34 5.36
N PHE A 196 -8.60 4.63 5.65
CA PHE A 196 -9.83 4.79 4.91
C PHE A 196 -10.52 6.15 5.18
N GLU A 197 -10.53 6.62 6.43
CA GLU A 197 -11.05 7.96 6.77
C GLU A 197 -10.32 9.05 6.00
N MET A 198 -9.00 9.01 5.97
CA MET A 198 -8.20 9.98 5.21
C MET A 198 -8.37 9.82 3.70
N HIS A 199 -8.51 8.59 3.19
CA HIS A 199 -8.80 8.33 1.79
C HIS A 199 -10.13 8.98 1.36
N GLU A 200 -11.21 8.80 2.14
CA GLU A 200 -12.50 9.41 1.86
C GLU A 200 -12.44 10.95 1.99
N ASP A 201 -11.72 11.46 2.97
CA ASP A 201 -11.53 12.89 3.15
C ASP A 201 -10.77 13.52 1.96
N ILE A 202 -9.69 12.89 1.50
CA ILE A 202 -8.95 13.33 0.31
C ILE A 202 -9.83 13.26 -0.93
N THR A 203 -10.54 12.16 -1.15
CA THR A 203 -11.35 11.99 -2.36
C THR A 203 -12.64 12.80 -2.33
N SER A 204 -13.09 13.29 -1.16
CA SER A 204 -14.22 14.19 -1.02
C SER A 204 -14.03 15.53 -1.76
N ILE A 205 -12.79 15.91 -2.00
CA ILE A 205 -12.42 17.10 -2.80
C ILE A 205 -13.10 17.05 -4.18
N LEU A 206 -13.24 15.85 -4.76
CA LEU A 206 -13.89 15.65 -6.06
C LEU A 206 -15.43 15.82 -6.03
N HIS A 207 -16.04 15.99 -4.87
CA HIS A 207 -17.49 16.24 -4.76
C HIS A 207 -17.84 17.73 -4.74
N ASN A 208 -16.87 18.58 -4.47
CA ASN A 208 -17.08 20.02 -4.46
C ASN A 208 -16.57 20.64 -5.78
N PRO A 209 -17.49 21.19 -6.63
CA PRO A 209 -17.11 21.78 -7.91
C PRO A 209 -16.08 22.91 -7.80
N GLU A 210 -16.12 23.70 -6.72
CA GLU A 210 -15.16 24.80 -6.49
C GLU A 210 -13.75 24.23 -6.25
N ASN A 211 -13.63 23.24 -5.37
CA ASN A 211 -12.35 22.60 -5.09
C ASN A 211 -11.74 21.92 -6.34
N ILE A 212 -12.60 21.26 -7.16
CA ILE A 212 -12.13 20.67 -8.42
C ILE A 212 -11.62 21.75 -9.38
N LEU A 213 -12.33 22.87 -9.48
CA LEU A 213 -11.93 23.96 -10.36
C LEU A 213 -10.58 24.54 -9.95
N ASP A 214 -10.34 24.71 -8.66
CA ASP A 214 -9.09 25.26 -8.16
C ASP A 214 -7.92 24.32 -8.36
N ILE A 215 -8.10 23.00 -8.12
CA ILE A 215 -7.08 21.99 -8.38
C ILE A 215 -6.79 21.89 -9.88
N LYS A 216 -7.82 21.95 -10.74
CA LYS A 216 -7.64 21.95 -12.20
C LYS A 216 -6.96 23.20 -12.73
N LYS A 217 -7.28 24.38 -12.16
CA LYS A 217 -6.60 25.65 -12.52
C LYS A 217 -5.11 25.62 -12.19
N ALA A 218 -4.72 24.92 -11.12
CA ALA A 218 -3.31 24.74 -10.79
C ALA A 218 -2.54 23.95 -11.85
N ASN A 219 -3.24 23.20 -12.73
CA ASN A 219 -2.67 22.37 -13.80
C ASN A 219 -1.51 21.47 -13.35
N TYR A 220 -1.59 21.00 -12.11
CA TYR A 220 -0.53 20.22 -11.48
C TYR A 220 -0.69 18.72 -11.74
N PHE A 221 -1.90 18.17 -11.47
CA PHE A 221 -2.16 16.76 -11.72
C PHE A 221 -2.57 16.53 -13.18
N ARG A 222 -2.13 15.41 -13.75
CA ARG A 222 -2.56 15.00 -15.10
C ARG A 222 -4.09 14.81 -15.17
N ALA A 223 -4.67 15.07 -16.36
CA ALA A 223 -6.12 15.04 -16.59
C ALA A 223 -6.78 13.71 -16.14
N TYR A 224 -6.07 12.59 -16.23
CA TYR A 224 -6.51 11.27 -15.82
C TYR A 224 -6.93 11.20 -14.34
N ALA A 225 -6.30 11.99 -13.47
CA ALA A 225 -6.67 12.07 -12.05
C ALA A 225 -8.14 12.44 -11.82
N TYR A 226 -8.74 13.17 -12.73
CA TYR A 226 -10.12 13.67 -12.59
C TYR A 226 -11.20 12.76 -13.17
N THR A 227 -10.84 11.56 -13.62
CA THR A 227 -11.78 10.58 -14.19
C THR A 227 -12.73 10.03 -13.13
N ASN A 228 -12.23 9.66 -11.98
CA ASN A 228 -13.01 9.21 -10.83
C ASN A 228 -12.14 9.22 -9.56
N LYS A 229 -12.74 8.93 -8.40
CA LYS A 229 -12.07 8.93 -7.09
C LYS A 229 -10.88 7.97 -6.98
N LEU A 230 -10.97 6.81 -7.62
CA LEU A 230 -9.92 5.79 -7.54
C LEU A 230 -8.70 6.23 -8.33
N GLU A 231 -8.93 6.79 -9.54
CA GLU A 231 -7.86 7.34 -10.36
C GLU A 231 -7.22 8.58 -9.72
N PHE A 232 -8.03 9.45 -9.13
CA PHE A 232 -7.50 10.59 -8.38
C PHE A 232 -6.54 10.14 -7.29
N MET A 233 -6.96 9.17 -6.48
CA MET A 233 -6.15 8.70 -5.38
C MET A 233 -4.88 7.99 -5.86
N ALA A 234 -4.96 7.19 -6.92
CA ALA A 234 -3.80 6.52 -7.51
C ALA A 234 -2.77 7.54 -8.03
N VAL A 235 -3.22 8.54 -8.80
CA VAL A 235 -2.35 9.62 -9.32
C VAL A 235 -1.74 10.43 -8.18
N VAL A 236 -2.52 10.87 -7.21
CA VAL A 236 -2.01 11.63 -6.05
C VAL A 236 -0.92 10.86 -5.31
N MET A 237 -1.06 9.53 -5.21
CA MET A 237 -0.05 8.68 -4.57
C MET A 237 1.23 8.55 -5.40
N GLU A 238 1.12 8.53 -6.72
CA GLU A 238 2.30 8.58 -7.60
C GLU A 238 3.09 9.88 -7.34
N TYR A 239 2.43 11.04 -7.36
CA TYR A 239 3.05 12.34 -7.04
C TYR A 239 3.64 12.39 -5.62
N PHE A 240 2.98 11.78 -4.65
CA PHE A 240 3.47 11.76 -3.26
C PHE A 240 4.81 11.02 -3.12
N PHE A 241 5.00 9.91 -3.84
CA PHE A 241 6.22 9.13 -3.73
C PHE A 241 7.33 9.59 -4.68
N GLU A 242 6.99 10.18 -5.81
CA GLU A 242 7.96 10.60 -6.83
C GLU A 242 8.35 12.08 -6.72
N SER A 243 7.40 12.96 -6.41
CA SER A 243 7.64 14.42 -6.31
C SER A 243 7.09 14.99 -4.99
N PRO A 244 7.52 14.46 -3.81
CA PRO A 244 6.95 14.82 -2.51
C PRO A 244 7.10 16.30 -2.16
N ASP A 245 8.22 16.93 -2.51
CA ASP A 245 8.49 18.32 -2.19
C ASP A 245 7.63 19.26 -3.03
N GLU A 246 7.43 18.96 -4.30
CA GLU A 246 6.54 19.71 -5.18
C GLU A 246 5.07 19.56 -4.74
N LEU A 247 4.63 18.34 -4.45
CA LEU A 247 3.28 18.11 -3.92
C LEU A 247 3.05 18.87 -2.61
N LYS A 248 4.04 18.88 -1.71
CA LYS A 248 3.97 19.63 -0.45
C LYS A 248 3.92 21.14 -0.67
N ALA A 249 4.65 21.64 -1.65
CA ALA A 249 4.66 23.07 -1.98
C ALA A 249 3.32 23.52 -2.58
N HIS A 250 2.76 22.76 -3.52
CA HIS A 250 1.50 23.10 -4.20
C HIS A 250 0.27 22.80 -3.34
N PHE A 251 0.26 21.69 -2.60
CA PHE A 251 -0.89 21.18 -1.84
C PHE A 251 -0.48 20.72 -0.43
N PRO A 252 -0.04 21.64 0.46
CA PRO A 252 0.48 21.26 1.79
C PRO A 252 -0.56 20.50 2.64
N VAL A 253 -1.84 20.86 2.55
CA VAL A 253 -2.91 20.20 3.31
C VAL A 253 -3.14 18.78 2.78
N LEU A 254 -3.15 18.58 1.46
CA LEU A 254 -3.26 17.27 0.84
C LEU A 254 -2.08 16.37 1.22
N TYR A 255 -0.86 16.91 1.15
CA TYR A 255 0.34 16.21 1.57
C TYR A 255 0.25 15.71 3.02
N GLN A 256 -0.17 16.57 3.96
CA GLN A 256 -0.34 16.18 5.36
C GLN A 256 -1.41 15.12 5.57
N LYS A 257 -2.51 15.16 4.81
CA LYS A 257 -3.54 14.12 4.83
C LYS A 257 -2.99 12.78 4.37
N ILE A 258 -2.14 12.75 3.32
CA ILE A 258 -1.50 11.52 2.83
C ILE A 258 -0.50 10.98 3.86
N VAL A 259 0.33 11.84 4.45
CA VAL A 259 1.24 11.47 5.56
C VAL A 259 0.47 10.79 6.69
N LYS A 260 -0.67 11.35 7.09
CA LYS A 260 -1.55 10.77 8.11
C LYS A 260 -2.18 9.45 7.65
N MET A 261 -2.68 9.39 6.40
CA MET A 261 -3.27 8.21 5.79
C MET A 261 -2.32 7.00 5.81
N LEU A 262 -1.09 7.22 5.38
CA LEU A 262 -0.06 6.19 5.31
C LEU A 262 0.64 5.96 6.66
N ASN A 263 0.36 6.79 7.68
CA ASN A 263 1.18 6.86 8.90
C ASN A 263 2.68 6.98 8.54
N TYR A 264 2.97 7.83 7.56
CA TYR A 264 4.29 8.01 6.98
C TYR A 264 5.18 8.80 7.94
N LYS A 265 6.33 8.23 8.33
CA LYS A 265 7.25 8.82 9.32
C LYS A 265 8.71 8.81 8.87
N PHE A 266 8.96 8.58 7.60
CA PHE A 266 10.31 8.31 7.08
C PHE A 266 10.78 9.43 6.18
#